data_cf09a2f377f34564927032baa38de718
#
_entry.id   cf09a2f377f34564927032baa38de718
#
_cell.length_a   1.000
_cell.length_b   1.000
_cell.length_c   1.000
_cell.angle_alpha   90.00
_cell.angle_beta   90.00
_cell.angle_gamma   90.00
#
_symmetry.space_group_name_H-M   'P 1'
#
loop_
_entity.id
_entity.type
_entity.pdbx_description
1 polymer ?
#
loop_
_entity_poly.entity_id
_entity_poly.type
_entity_poly.pdbx_seq_one_letter_code
_entity_poly.pdbx_strand_id
1 'polypeptide(L)'
;ASGDRSTALGNATEAHSYAETTLGSYNTTTTPSSTTTWNITDRLLVVGNGSSSSTRSNALVILKNGNVGIGDSSPTEGTLVVSGTIVSSGSVTANATLTPDYVFESYFKGTSEANPRYSFPSLAEVEAFVKENHHLPNVPSAAEVKEQGGIVLNLASEVQLEKIEELYLHTIEQQKQIEAQQKEINTLKAMLNTLLKKME
;
A
#
# COMPACT_ATOMS: atom_id res chain seq x y z
N ALA A 1 -35.06 -12.64 -16.58
CA ALA A 1 -34.40 -13.50 -15.61
C ALA A 1 -34.50 -14.95 -16.04
N SER A 2 -33.43 -15.72 -16.01
CA SER A 2 -33.40 -17.13 -16.43
C SER A 2 -32.83 -18.07 -15.33
N GLY A 3 -32.18 -17.54 -14.32
CA GLY A 3 -31.83 -18.33 -13.15
C GLY A 3 -33.00 -18.59 -12.24
N ASP A 4 -33.02 -19.75 -11.58
CA ASP A 4 -34.09 -20.08 -10.60
C ASP A 4 -34.08 -19.03 -9.48
N ARG A 5 -35.24 -18.53 -9.09
CA ARG A 5 -35.43 -17.50 -8.05
C ARG A 5 -34.75 -16.17 -8.35
N SER A 6 -34.32 -15.95 -9.62
CA SER A 6 -33.66 -14.70 -10.02
C SER A 6 -34.66 -13.60 -10.35
N THR A 7 -34.24 -12.35 -10.22
CA THR A 7 -35.05 -11.16 -10.48
C THR A 7 -34.27 -10.20 -11.38
N ALA A 8 -34.88 -9.75 -12.48
CA ALA A 8 -34.36 -8.73 -13.35
C ALA A 8 -35.36 -7.57 -13.44
N LEU A 9 -34.97 -6.38 -12.99
CA LEU A 9 -35.81 -5.18 -12.94
C LEU A 9 -35.11 -4.01 -13.64
N GLY A 10 -35.71 -3.54 -14.72
CA GLY A 10 -35.17 -2.40 -15.47
C GLY A 10 -35.18 -2.61 -16.98
N ASN A 11 -34.36 -1.81 -17.69
CA ASN A 11 -34.32 -1.84 -19.14
C ASN A 11 -33.25 -2.83 -19.64
N ALA A 12 -33.65 -3.88 -20.35
CA ALA A 12 -32.77 -4.91 -20.89
C ALA A 12 -31.78 -5.50 -19.86
N THR A 13 -32.24 -5.67 -18.62
CA THR A 13 -31.53 -6.34 -17.54
C THR A 13 -31.65 -7.85 -17.65
N GLU A 14 -30.58 -8.56 -17.32
CA GLU A 14 -30.49 -10.01 -17.39
C GLU A 14 -29.90 -10.58 -16.09
N ALA A 15 -30.64 -11.51 -15.46
CA ALA A 15 -30.24 -12.26 -14.28
C ALA A 15 -30.21 -13.76 -14.63
N HIS A 16 -29.02 -14.35 -14.62
CA HIS A 16 -28.82 -15.71 -15.11
C HIS A 16 -28.45 -16.71 -14.03
N SER A 17 -27.82 -16.28 -12.94
CA SER A 17 -27.48 -17.20 -11.87
C SER A 17 -28.61 -17.43 -10.89
N TYR A 18 -28.56 -18.55 -10.16
CA TYR A 18 -29.52 -18.85 -9.12
C TYR A 18 -29.65 -17.71 -8.11
N ALA A 19 -30.85 -17.26 -7.80
CA ALA A 19 -31.15 -16.18 -6.85
C ALA A 19 -30.43 -14.83 -7.13
N GLU A 20 -30.02 -14.57 -8.35
CA GLU A 20 -29.44 -13.29 -8.76
C GLU A 20 -30.51 -12.21 -8.84
N THR A 21 -30.20 -11.03 -8.32
CA THR A 21 -31.00 -9.82 -8.53
C THR A 21 -30.25 -8.83 -9.38
N THR A 22 -30.85 -8.41 -10.50
CA THR A 22 -30.28 -7.40 -11.40
C THR A 22 -31.20 -6.20 -11.51
N LEU A 23 -30.64 -5.00 -11.35
CA LEU A 23 -31.34 -3.71 -11.43
C LEU A 23 -30.69 -2.80 -12.49
N GLY A 24 -31.44 -1.79 -12.96
CA GLY A 24 -30.91 -0.71 -13.81
C GLY A 24 -31.09 -0.93 -15.30
N SER A 25 -30.02 -0.81 -16.08
CA SER A 25 -30.10 -0.95 -17.54
C SER A 25 -28.87 -1.62 -18.13
N TYR A 26 -29.09 -2.46 -19.14
CA TYR A 26 -28.04 -3.07 -19.96
C TYR A 26 -26.84 -3.56 -19.16
N ASN A 27 -27.06 -4.34 -18.10
CA ASN A 27 -25.97 -4.95 -17.34
C ASN A 27 -25.16 -5.92 -18.23
N THR A 28 -23.88 -6.12 -17.90
CA THR A 28 -23.07 -7.14 -18.58
C THR A 28 -23.63 -8.53 -18.32
N THR A 29 -23.64 -9.36 -19.35
CA THR A 29 -24.07 -10.76 -19.25
C THR A 29 -22.88 -11.65 -18.94
N THR A 30 -23.11 -12.70 -18.16
CA THR A 30 -22.12 -13.74 -17.86
C THR A 30 -22.79 -15.11 -17.88
N THR A 31 -22.01 -16.13 -18.21
CA THR A 31 -22.47 -17.51 -18.00
C THR A 31 -22.21 -17.85 -16.52
N PRO A 32 -23.26 -18.11 -15.73
CA PRO A 32 -23.09 -18.49 -14.32
C PRO A 32 -22.55 -19.91 -14.18
N SER A 33 -21.98 -20.23 -13.04
CA SER A 33 -21.60 -21.59 -12.68
C SER A 33 -22.83 -22.47 -12.42
N SER A 34 -23.90 -21.86 -11.92
CA SER A 34 -25.19 -22.55 -11.72
C SER A 34 -26.39 -21.63 -11.89
N THR A 35 -27.41 -22.11 -12.59
CA THR A 35 -28.71 -21.45 -12.73
C THR A 35 -29.74 -21.96 -11.70
N THR A 36 -29.47 -23.06 -11.01
CA THR A 36 -30.45 -23.79 -10.16
C THR A 36 -29.99 -23.94 -8.71
N THR A 37 -28.73 -23.76 -8.41
CA THR A 37 -28.15 -23.94 -7.08
C THR A 37 -27.21 -22.79 -6.71
N TRP A 38 -27.01 -22.60 -5.41
CA TRP A 38 -26.07 -21.57 -4.90
C TRP A 38 -24.63 -21.92 -5.26
N ASN A 39 -23.95 -21.02 -5.93
CA ASN A 39 -22.52 -21.11 -6.19
C ASN A 39 -21.86 -19.79 -5.76
N ILE A 40 -20.83 -19.86 -4.95
CA ILE A 40 -20.17 -18.69 -4.30
C ILE A 40 -19.48 -17.74 -5.30
N THR A 41 -19.13 -18.22 -6.49
CA THR A 41 -18.48 -17.40 -7.54
C THR A 41 -19.49 -16.67 -8.44
N ASP A 42 -20.77 -17.03 -8.35
CA ASP A 42 -21.81 -16.41 -9.14
C ASP A 42 -22.28 -15.08 -8.54
N ARG A 43 -22.90 -14.27 -9.38
CA ARG A 43 -23.47 -12.97 -9.00
C ARG A 43 -24.66 -13.14 -8.08
N LEU A 44 -24.75 -12.29 -7.05
CA LEU A 44 -25.88 -12.15 -6.14
C LEU A 44 -26.69 -10.90 -6.47
N LEU A 45 -26.00 -9.76 -6.62
CA LEU A 45 -26.62 -8.47 -6.98
C LEU A 45 -25.83 -7.79 -8.07
N VAL A 46 -26.53 -7.24 -9.06
CA VAL A 46 -25.95 -6.42 -10.12
C VAL A 46 -26.75 -5.14 -10.31
N VAL A 47 -26.08 -4.01 -10.42
CA VAL A 47 -26.65 -2.75 -10.87
C VAL A 47 -26.02 -2.39 -12.21
N GLY A 48 -26.80 -2.60 -13.29
CA GLY A 48 -26.42 -2.25 -14.64
C GLY A 48 -26.52 -0.75 -14.90
N ASN A 49 -25.54 -0.19 -15.56
CA ASN A 49 -25.50 1.22 -16.02
C ASN A 49 -25.15 1.35 -17.51
N GLY A 50 -25.29 0.27 -18.28
CA GLY A 50 -25.10 0.29 -19.72
C GLY A 50 -26.11 1.18 -20.44
N SER A 51 -25.74 1.75 -21.57
CA SER A 51 -26.57 2.66 -22.37
C SER A 51 -27.27 1.96 -23.55
N SER A 52 -26.78 0.81 -23.98
CA SER A 52 -27.35 0.03 -25.08
C SER A 52 -26.93 -1.43 -25.04
N SER A 53 -27.49 -2.25 -25.93
CA SER A 53 -27.11 -3.66 -26.08
C SER A 53 -25.64 -3.86 -26.49
N SER A 54 -25.02 -2.88 -27.15
CA SER A 54 -23.62 -2.90 -27.55
C SER A 54 -22.66 -2.25 -26.52
N THR A 55 -23.21 -1.52 -25.54
CA THR A 55 -22.46 -0.83 -24.47
C THR A 55 -23.00 -1.23 -23.11
N ARG A 56 -22.98 -2.53 -22.85
CA ARG A 56 -23.38 -3.10 -21.56
C ARG A 56 -22.29 -2.84 -20.51
N SER A 57 -22.69 -2.45 -19.31
CA SER A 57 -21.77 -2.23 -18.17
C SER A 57 -22.48 -2.37 -16.83
N ASN A 58 -21.69 -2.51 -15.77
CA ASN A 58 -22.16 -2.59 -14.40
C ASN A 58 -21.53 -1.47 -13.56
N ALA A 59 -22.36 -0.76 -12.80
CA ALA A 59 -21.91 0.17 -11.77
C ALA A 59 -21.50 -0.58 -10.49
N LEU A 60 -22.25 -1.64 -10.14
CA LEU A 60 -22.01 -2.45 -8.95
C LEU A 60 -22.26 -3.93 -9.26
N VAL A 61 -21.39 -4.76 -8.73
CA VAL A 61 -21.57 -6.22 -8.68
C VAL A 61 -21.26 -6.73 -7.28
N ILE A 62 -22.13 -7.59 -6.74
CA ILE A 62 -21.84 -8.35 -5.52
C ILE A 62 -21.89 -9.83 -5.88
N LEU A 63 -20.83 -10.56 -5.58
CA LEU A 63 -20.78 -12.00 -5.72
C LEU A 63 -21.36 -12.69 -4.47
N LYS A 64 -21.73 -13.94 -4.60
CA LYS A 64 -22.28 -14.75 -3.48
C LYS A 64 -21.26 -15.08 -2.40
N ASN A 65 -19.96 -14.95 -2.66
CA ASN A 65 -18.89 -15.01 -1.66
C ASN A 65 -18.73 -13.72 -0.85
N GLY A 66 -19.49 -12.66 -1.18
CA GLY A 66 -19.44 -11.36 -0.52
C GLY A 66 -18.51 -10.35 -1.17
N ASN A 67 -17.77 -10.70 -2.22
CA ASN A 67 -16.94 -9.74 -2.95
C ASN A 67 -17.79 -8.69 -3.66
N VAL A 68 -17.37 -7.42 -3.58
CA VAL A 68 -18.06 -6.26 -4.15
C VAL A 68 -17.18 -5.61 -5.20
N GLY A 69 -17.71 -5.40 -6.39
CA GLY A 69 -17.08 -4.65 -7.48
C GLY A 69 -17.82 -3.34 -7.75
N ILE A 70 -17.11 -2.22 -7.71
CA ILE A 70 -17.59 -0.91 -8.15
C ILE A 70 -16.88 -0.58 -9.46
N GLY A 71 -17.65 -0.51 -10.56
CA GLY A 71 -17.09 -0.42 -11.91
C GLY A 71 -16.36 -1.68 -12.38
N ASP A 72 -16.30 -2.72 -11.57
CA ASP A 72 -15.75 -4.02 -11.89
C ASP A 72 -16.87 -5.06 -12.01
N SER A 73 -16.85 -5.84 -13.09
CA SER A 73 -17.87 -6.84 -13.38
C SER A 73 -17.55 -8.24 -12.85
N SER A 74 -16.34 -8.45 -12.33
CA SER A 74 -15.85 -9.74 -11.84
C SER A 74 -14.84 -9.57 -10.69
N PRO A 75 -15.29 -9.09 -9.51
CA PRO A 75 -14.39 -8.76 -8.39
C PRO A 75 -13.83 -10.03 -7.74
N THR A 76 -12.70 -10.54 -8.26
CA THR A 76 -12.03 -11.75 -7.78
C THR A 76 -10.78 -11.47 -6.97
N GLU A 77 -10.20 -10.27 -7.10
CA GLU A 77 -8.90 -9.90 -6.52
C GLU A 77 -8.96 -9.47 -5.05
N GLY A 78 -10.16 -9.19 -4.53
CA GLY A 78 -10.33 -8.76 -3.14
C GLY A 78 -11.80 -8.66 -2.74
N THR A 79 -12.06 -8.43 -1.45
CA THR A 79 -13.42 -8.26 -0.93
C THR A 79 -14.12 -7.01 -1.48
N LEU A 80 -13.36 -5.94 -1.73
CA LEU A 80 -13.84 -4.73 -2.43
C LEU A 80 -12.86 -4.38 -3.54
N VAL A 81 -13.33 -4.43 -4.78
CA VAL A 81 -12.56 -4.05 -5.97
C VAL A 81 -13.22 -2.80 -6.59
N VAL A 82 -12.45 -1.74 -6.77
CA VAL A 82 -12.91 -0.48 -7.37
C VAL A 82 -12.08 -0.17 -8.61
N SER A 83 -12.74 -0.21 -9.78
CA SER A 83 -12.12 0.21 -11.04
C SER A 83 -12.23 1.72 -11.19
N GLY A 84 -11.39 2.47 -10.49
CA GLY A 84 -11.37 3.93 -10.51
C GLY A 84 -10.74 4.55 -9.27
N THR A 85 -10.90 5.86 -9.14
CA THR A 85 -10.37 6.62 -8.01
C THR A 85 -11.30 6.51 -6.80
N ILE A 86 -10.73 6.25 -5.61
CA ILE A 86 -11.45 6.33 -4.34
C ILE A 86 -11.16 7.69 -3.70
N VAL A 87 -12.19 8.52 -3.50
CA VAL A 87 -12.08 9.78 -2.79
C VAL A 87 -12.77 9.64 -1.44
N SER A 88 -12.02 9.82 -0.36
CA SER A 88 -12.56 9.85 1.01
C SER A 88 -12.53 11.29 1.54
N SER A 89 -13.67 11.81 2.01
CA SER A 89 -13.75 13.10 2.72
C SER A 89 -13.45 12.97 4.22
N GLY A 90 -13.27 11.75 4.70
CA GLY A 90 -12.91 11.42 6.09
C GLY A 90 -11.63 10.58 6.14
N SER A 91 -11.32 10.09 7.34
CA SER A 91 -10.15 9.21 7.54
C SER A 91 -10.36 7.85 6.90
N VAL A 92 -9.31 7.33 6.28
CA VAL A 92 -9.21 5.92 5.89
C VAL A 92 -8.28 5.24 6.90
N THR A 93 -8.83 4.31 7.68
CA THR A 93 -8.06 3.55 8.66
C THR A 93 -7.67 2.20 8.07
N ALA A 94 -6.37 1.95 7.95
CA ALA A 94 -5.84 0.62 7.69
C ALA A 94 -5.34 0.02 9.01
N ASN A 95 -5.58 -1.26 9.25
CA ASN A 95 -4.98 -1.94 10.40
C ASN A 95 -3.48 -2.05 10.16
N ALA A 96 -2.70 -1.21 10.86
CA ALA A 96 -1.25 -1.35 10.91
C ALA A 96 -0.90 -2.54 11.80
N THR A 97 0.00 -3.38 11.33
CA THR A 97 0.47 -4.54 12.09
C THR A 97 1.62 -4.20 13.02
N LEU A 98 2.39 -3.17 12.70
CA LEU A 98 3.56 -2.75 13.46
C LEU A 98 3.82 -1.25 13.24
N THR A 99 4.13 -0.53 14.33
CA THR A 99 4.74 0.81 14.26
C THR A 99 6.26 0.64 14.34
N PRO A 100 7.06 1.41 13.58
CA PRO A 100 8.50 1.18 13.50
C PRO A 100 9.32 1.68 14.70
N ASP A 101 8.71 1.93 15.85
CA ASP A 101 9.40 2.25 17.12
C ASP A 101 10.56 1.27 17.46
N TYR A 102 10.56 0.09 16.82
CA TYR A 102 11.66 -0.87 16.88
C TYR A 102 12.99 -0.31 16.33
N VAL A 103 12.96 0.71 15.49
CA VAL A 103 14.15 1.41 14.99
C VAL A 103 14.90 2.06 16.15
N PHE A 104 14.18 2.83 16.97
CA PHE A 104 14.76 3.46 18.18
C PHE A 104 15.20 2.43 19.20
N GLU A 105 14.40 1.38 19.41
CA GLU A 105 14.80 0.31 20.32
C GLU A 105 16.09 -0.36 19.88
N SER A 106 16.20 -0.74 18.61
CA SER A 106 17.39 -1.36 18.06
C SER A 106 18.61 -0.44 18.15
N TYR A 107 18.44 0.84 17.84
CA TYR A 107 19.53 1.82 17.91
C TYR A 107 20.06 2.03 19.34
N PHE A 108 19.18 2.18 20.34
CA PHE A 108 19.59 2.49 21.70
C PHE A 108 19.93 1.26 22.57
N LYS A 109 19.29 0.11 22.27
CA LYS A 109 19.44 -1.12 23.08
C LYS A 109 20.21 -2.25 22.34
N GLY A 110 20.48 -2.09 21.03
CA GLY A 110 21.10 -3.09 20.18
C GLY A 110 20.14 -4.17 19.66
N THR A 111 18.90 -4.21 20.12
CA THR A 111 17.84 -5.13 19.68
C THR A 111 16.48 -4.54 19.97
N SER A 112 15.43 -5.06 19.32
CA SER A 112 14.04 -4.73 19.61
C SER A 112 13.23 -5.99 19.91
N GLU A 113 12.34 -5.92 20.90
CA GLU A 113 11.35 -6.97 21.17
C GLU A 113 10.23 -6.98 20.12
N ALA A 114 9.86 -5.80 19.62
CA ALA A 114 8.82 -5.66 18.59
C ALA A 114 9.24 -6.22 17.23
N ASN A 115 10.52 -6.06 16.87
CA ASN A 115 11.09 -6.63 15.64
C ASN A 115 12.52 -7.18 15.90
N PRO A 116 12.66 -8.40 16.42
CA PRO A 116 13.97 -8.97 16.76
C PRO A 116 14.89 -9.21 15.55
N ARG A 117 14.35 -9.16 14.33
CA ARG A 117 15.13 -9.34 13.09
C ARG A 117 15.67 -8.03 12.54
N TYR A 118 15.15 -6.90 13.01
CA TYR A 118 15.60 -5.60 12.57
C TYR A 118 16.95 -5.26 13.19
N SER A 119 17.86 -4.72 12.37
CA SER A 119 19.14 -4.15 12.79
C SER A 119 19.26 -2.77 12.16
N PHE A 120 19.59 -1.77 12.98
CA PHE A 120 19.81 -0.41 12.48
C PHE A 120 21.01 -0.39 11.53
N PRO A 121 20.81 -0.05 10.24
CA PRO A 121 21.88 -0.12 9.24
C PRO A 121 22.80 1.10 9.35
N SER A 122 24.09 0.93 9.12
CA SER A 122 25.01 2.05 8.91
C SER A 122 24.80 2.69 7.52
N LEU A 123 25.15 3.97 7.37
CA LEU A 123 25.10 4.63 6.06
C LEU A 123 25.95 3.95 4.99
N ALA A 124 27.06 3.31 5.38
CA ALA A 124 27.91 2.55 4.45
C ALA A 124 27.21 1.29 3.93
N GLU A 125 26.45 0.58 4.78
CA GLU A 125 25.64 -0.57 4.39
C GLU A 125 24.49 -0.13 3.48
N VAL A 126 23.82 0.98 3.82
CA VAL A 126 22.76 1.54 2.98
C VAL A 126 23.31 1.95 1.61
N GLU A 127 24.47 2.62 1.57
CA GLU A 127 25.12 3.02 0.32
C GLU A 127 25.46 1.81 -0.56
N ALA A 128 26.04 0.76 0.03
CA ALA A 128 26.37 -0.47 -0.68
C ALA A 128 25.11 -1.12 -1.27
N PHE A 129 24.05 -1.25 -0.47
CA PHE A 129 22.77 -1.82 -0.89
C PHE A 129 22.15 -1.03 -2.05
N VAL A 130 22.07 0.30 -1.94
CA VAL A 130 21.45 1.16 -2.96
C VAL A 130 22.23 1.11 -4.27
N LYS A 131 23.58 1.04 -4.22
CA LYS A 131 24.41 0.89 -5.42
C LYS A 131 24.13 -0.41 -6.18
N GLU A 132 23.85 -1.48 -5.46
CA GLU A 132 23.58 -2.80 -6.04
C GLU A 132 22.12 -2.93 -6.48
N ASN A 133 21.15 -2.50 -5.65
CA ASN A 133 19.74 -2.82 -5.80
C ASN A 133 18.90 -1.65 -6.36
N HIS A 134 19.41 -0.42 -6.38
CA HIS A 134 18.74 0.79 -6.86
C HIS A 134 17.45 1.17 -6.11
N HIS A 135 17.26 0.67 -4.89
CA HIS A 135 16.20 1.05 -3.94
C HIS A 135 16.72 0.96 -2.51
N LEU A 136 16.00 1.52 -1.54
CA LEU A 136 16.36 1.44 -0.12
C LEU A 136 16.12 0.04 0.45
N PRO A 137 16.87 -0.41 1.47
CA PRO A 137 16.60 -1.65 2.18
C PRO A 137 15.15 -1.67 2.71
N ASN A 138 14.49 -2.81 2.65
CA ASN A 138 13.10 -3.05 3.04
C ASN A 138 12.04 -2.30 2.22
N VAL A 139 12.43 -1.46 1.27
CA VAL A 139 11.52 -0.78 0.33
C VAL A 139 11.39 -1.65 -0.92
N PRO A 140 10.18 -2.06 -1.34
CA PRO A 140 10.03 -2.86 -2.54
C PRO A 140 10.50 -2.08 -3.78
N SER A 141 11.18 -2.75 -4.68
CA SER A 141 11.60 -2.22 -5.97
C SER A 141 10.39 -1.92 -6.87
N ALA A 142 10.57 -1.07 -7.88
CA ALA A 142 9.54 -0.80 -8.87
C ALA A 142 9.10 -2.07 -9.65
N ALA A 143 10.00 -3.03 -9.82
CA ALA A 143 9.70 -4.30 -10.47
C ALA A 143 8.78 -5.17 -9.60
N GLU A 144 9.07 -5.30 -8.31
CA GLU A 144 8.25 -6.04 -7.34
C GLU A 144 6.86 -5.42 -7.19
N VAL A 145 6.77 -4.10 -7.09
CA VAL A 145 5.48 -3.38 -7.04
C VAL A 145 4.65 -3.66 -8.29
N LYS A 146 5.29 -3.68 -9.46
CA LYS A 146 4.61 -3.98 -10.74
C LYS A 146 4.15 -5.44 -10.81
N GLU A 147 4.96 -6.37 -10.35
CA GLU A 147 4.64 -7.81 -10.32
C GLU A 147 3.49 -8.10 -9.35
N GLN A 148 3.45 -7.42 -8.22
CA GLN A 148 2.38 -7.53 -7.21
C GLN A 148 1.07 -6.81 -7.61
N GLY A 149 1.07 -6.09 -8.73
CA GLY A 149 -0.11 -5.33 -9.19
C GLY A 149 -0.39 -4.04 -8.43
N GLY A 150 0.51 -3.61 -7.53
CA GLY A 150 0.33 -2.37 -6.77
C GLY A 150 1.08 -2.34 -5.43
N ILE A 151 0.85 -1.29 -4.67
CA ILE A 151 1.43 -1.10 -3.33
C ILE A 151 0.36 -1.38 -2.27
N VAL A 152 0.72 -2.16 -1.26
CA VAL A 152 -0.08 -2.33 -0.05
C VAL A 152 0.14 -1.12 0.85
N LEU A 153 -0.88 -0.26 0.98
CA LEU A 153 -0.74 1.10 1.52
C LEU A 153 -0.26 1.14 2.98
N ASN A 154 -0.74 0.24 3.83
CA ASN A 154 -0.30 0.15 5.23
C ASN A 154 1.18 -0.26 5.35
N LEU A 155 1.64 -1.24 4.56
CA LEU A 155 3.04 -1.64 4.55
C LEU A 155 3.95 -0.52 4.00
N ALA A 156 3.51 0.18 2.96
CA ALA A 156 4.25 1.32 2.44
C ALA A 156 4.40 2.42 3.50
N SER A 157 3.35 2.73 4.24
CA SER A 157 3.39 3.73 5.32
C SER A 157 4.31 3.32 6.47
N GLU A 158 4.30 2.04 6.86
CA GLU A 158 5.18 1.48 7.88
C GLU A 158 6.65 1.59 7.47
N VAL A 159 6.99 1.13 6.26
CA VAL A 159 8.37 1.20 5.75
C VAL A 159 8.85 2.64 5.55
N GLN A 160 7.97 3.55 5.10
CA GLN A 160 8.32 4.97 4.99
C GLN A 160 8.66 5.57 6.36
N LEU A 161 7.88 5.25 7.40
CA LEU A 161 8.15 5.73 8.75
C LEU A 161 9.45 5.12 9.31
N GLU A 162 9.72 3.83 9.07
CA GLU A 162 11.02 3.19 9.37
C GLU A 162 12.18 4.00 8.78
N LYS A 163 12.10 4.35 7.49
CA LYS A 163 13.18 5.11 6.83
C LYS A 163 13.30 6.54 7.34
N ILE A 164 12.21 7.15 7.74
CA ILE A 164 12.23 8.48 8.39
C ILE A 164 12.95 8.39 9.74
N GLU A 165 12.65 7.41 10.57
CA GLU A 165 13.27 7.22 11.87
C GLU A 165 14.78 6.91 11.74
N GLU A 166 15.17 6.03 10.82
CA GLU A 166 16.57 5.78 10.48
C GLU A 166 17.30 7.08 10.07
N LEU A 167 16.69 7.87 9.18
CA LEU A 167 17.26 9.13 8.69
C LEU A 167 17.44 10.16 9.82
N TYR A 168 16.46 10.25 10.74
CA TYR A 168 16.60 11.15 11.90
C TYR A 168 17.76 10.74 12.80
N LEU A 169 17.94 9.45 13.07
CA LEU A 169 19.05 8.97 13.88
C LEU A 169 20.40 9.26 13.22
N HIS A 170 20.55 9.01 11.92
CA HIS A 170 21.76 9.37 11.17
C HIS A 170 22.02 10.87 11.17
N THR A 171 20.97 11.68 11.03
CA THR A 171 21.08 13.14 11.09
C THR A 171 21.55 13.63 12.46
N ILE A 172 21.06 13.03 13.55
CA ILE A 172 21.49 13.31 14.91
C ILE A 172 22.97 12.94 15.09
N GLU A 173 23.40 11.79 14.58
CA GLU A 173 24.82 11.40 14.62
C GLU A 173 25.71 12.36 13.83
N GLN A 174 25.31 12.75 12.63
CA GLN A 174 26.02 13.73 11.82
C GLN A 174 26.13 15.07 12.53
N GLN A 175 25.06 15.53 13.18
CA GLN A 175 25.08 16.77 13.94
C GLN A 175 26.11 16.73 15.09
N LYS A 176 26.15 15.63 15.84
CA LYS A 176 27.17 15.43 16.89
C LYS A 176 28.60 15.44 16.35
N GLN A 177 28.81 14.82 15.19
CA GLN A 177 30.12 14.81 14.53
C GLN A 177 30.55 16.23 14.08
N ILE A 178 29.61 17.00 13.51
CA ILE A 178 29.83 18.39 13.10
C ILE A 178 30.19 19.26 14.32
N GLU A 179 29.50 19.11 15.44
CA GLU A 179 29.80 19.83 16.67
C GLU A 179 31.19 19.48 17.23
N ALA A 180 31.57 18.21 17.20
CA ALA A 180 32.87 17.74 17.59
C ALA A 180 33.99 18.34 16.70
N GLN A 181 33.78 18.28 15.38
CA GLN A 181 34.70 18.87 14.41
C GLN A 181 34.83 20.39 14.59
N GLN A 182 33.72 21.10 14.83
CA GLN A 182 33.75 22.53 15.06
C GLN A 182 34.54 22.88 16.34
N LYS A 183 34.42 22.08 17.39
CA LYS A 183 35.21 22.23 18.62
C LYS A 183 36.72 22.03 18.36
N GLU A 184 37.05 21.01 17.58
CA GLU A 184 38.46 20.73 17.19
C GLU A 184 39.03 21.86 16.35
N ILE A 185 38.29 22.35 15.35
CA ILE A 185 38.67 23.50 14.51
C ILE A 185 38.93 24.72 15.38
N ASN A 186 38.10 25.03 16.36
CA ASN A 186 38.31 26.17 17.25
C ASN A 186 39.55 26.01 18.13
N THR A 187 39.84 24.80 18.58
CA THR A 187 41.04 24.45 19.33
C THR A 187 42.30 24.66 18.48
N LEU A 188 42.29 24.13 17.23
CA LEU A 188 43.40 24.30 16.29
C LEU A 188 43.65 25.78 15.96
N LYS A 189 42.60 26.57 15.75
CA LYS A 189 42.69 28.01 15.54
C LYS A 189 43.37 28.76 16.72
N ALA A 190 42.99 28.38 17.96
CA ALA A 190 43.59 28.95 19.18
C ALA A 190 45.07 28.59 19.29
N MET A 191 45.44 27.33 19.02
CA MET A 191 46.82 26.89 18.99
C MET A 191 47.64 27.64 17.95
N LEU A 192 47.12 27.78 16.72
CA LEU A 192 47.77 28.52 15.63
C LEU A 192 48.04 29.98 16.02
N ASN A 193 47.02 30.67 16.57
CA ASN A 193 47.16 32.04 17.04
C ASN A 193 48.24 32.19 18.14
N THR A 194 48.35 31.18 19.01
CA THR A 194 49.37 31.16 20.05
C THR A 194 50.79 30.98 19.49
N LEU A 195 50.93 30.12 18.46
CA LEU A 195 52.21 29.91 17.77
C LEU A 195 52.65 31.16 16.99
N LEU A 196 51.72 31.80 16.26
CA LEU A 196 52.02 33.03 15.53
C LEU A 196 52.53 34.14 16.46
N LYS A 197 51.91 34.32 17.63
CA LYS A 197 52.38 35.32 18.65
C LYS A 197 53.74 35.00 19.26
N LYS A 198 54.24 33.77 19.15
CA LYS A 198 55.57 33.38 19.64
C LYS A 198 56.69 33.58 18.59
N MET A 199 56.28 33.76 17.34
CA MET A 199 57.22 33.99 16.20
C MET A 199 57.41 35.45 15.89
N GLU A 200 56.63 36.36 16.47
CA GLU A 200 56.82 37.81 16.51
C GLU A 200 57.70 38.20 17.69
#